data_e88706080c6071f71b0d8b3b97499101
#
_entry.id   e88706080c6071f71b0d8b3b97499101
#
_cell.length_a   1.000
_cell.length_b   1.000
_cell.length_c   1.000
_cell.angle_alpha   90.00
_cell.angle_beta   90.00
_cell.angle_gamma   90.00
#
_symmetry.space_group_name_H-M   'P 1'
#
loop_
_entity.id
_entity.type
_entity.pdbx_description
1 polymer ?
#
loop_
_entity_poly.entity_id
_entity_poly.type
_entity_poly.pdbx_seq_one_letter_code
_entity_poly.pdbx_strand_id
1 'polypeptide(L)'
;MKVAILSMQEVKNYGSFLQAFSLKKTIESLGNTCEFINIIPGEQLGNYKISKFHKIKLLIQRLWGRDFIRRLSSIYIFQTRFSKEFLPYLGVESERNIRHYDVIVIGSDEVFNCAQKTWFGFSRQLFGEGLNADKIITYAASFWATTVDKLQELGIKKIVGRLLGNISVISVRDANSSITVKTLIGKVPVMHLDPVLIFNYDLFMPSNVTLKNYMIVYTYPGRITDKQEIQSIKDFAKSHRLKLISIGHYFSWCDDVVIPSPFEVLAYFKNASYIVTDTFHGSVFSIKYNKAFCTIIRNMNNQKLSYLLKQFHLESRIINDIDKLDSILTTPIDYKEINEYIAKETRCSIEY
;
A
#
# COMPACT_ATOMS: atom_id res chain seq x y z
N MET A 1 -22.84 16.03 2.97
CA MET A 1 -22.17 16.51 1.74
C MET A 1 -22.04 15.36 0.75
N LYS A 2 -21.97 15.68 -0.53
CA LYS A 2 -21.65 14.74 -1.58
C LYS A 2 -20.14 14.74 -1.83
N VAL A 3 -19.47 13.68 -1.43
CA VAL A 3 -18.02 13.56 -1.49
C VAL A 3 -17.61 12.53 -2.53
N ALA A 4 -16.54 12.80 -3.27
CA ALA A 4 -15.92 11.80 -4.12
C ALA A 4 -14.47 11.52 -3.72
N ILE A 5 -14.03 10.30 -3.93
CA ILE A 5 -12.64 9.86 -3.72
C ILE A 5 -11.98 9.57 -5.06
N LEU A 6 -10.78 10.07 -5.22
CA LEU A 6 -9.87 9.74 -6.31
C LEU A 6 -8.58 9.19 -5.72
N SER A 7 -8.36 7.89 -5.82
CA SER A 7 -7.27 7.17 -5.18
C SER A 7 -6.72 6.07 -6.11
N MET A 8 -5.94 5.15 -5.55
CA MET A 8 -5.44 3.95 -6.22
C MET A 8 -6.45 2.78 -6.18
N GLN A 9 -7.75 3.08 -6.12
CA GLN A 9 -8.84 2.12 -5.96
C GLN A 9 -8.92 1.05 -7.05
N GLU A 10 -8.43 1.35 -8.26
CA GLU A 10 -8.42 0.40 -9.38
C GLU A 10 -7.17 -0.49 -9.44
N VAL A 11 -6.20 -0.26 -8.54
CA VAL A 11 -4.99 -1.08 -8.45
C VAL A 11 -5.29 -2.37 -7.71
N LYS A 12 -5.07 -3.51 -8.36
CA LYS A 12 -5.31 -4.84 -7.78
C LYS A 12 -4.25 -5.19 -6.74
N ASN A 13 -4.42 -4.66 -5.54
CA ASN A 13 -3.54 -4.81 -4.40
C ASN A 13 -4.35 -4.73 -3.11
N TYR A 14 -4.08 -5.59 -2.13
CA TYR A 14 -4.79 -5.59 -0.86
C TYR A 14 -4.66 -4.27 -0.10
N GLY A 15 -3.47 -3.69 -0.07
CA GLY A 15 -3.25 -2.40 0.59
C GLY A 15 -4.01 -1.26 -0.07
N SER A 16 -3.92 -1.17 -1.41
CA SER A 16 -4.65 -0.13 -2.17
C SER A 16 -6.18 -0.27 -2.04
N PHE A 17 -6.68 -1.51 -1.97
CA PHE A 17 -8.09 -1.75 -1.67
C PHE A 17 -8.47 -1.29 -0.25
N LEU A 18 -7.72 -1.75 0.75
CA LEU A 18 -8.06 -1.51 2.16
C LEU A 18 -7.97 -0.02 2.53
N GLN A 19 -6.97 0.71 2.01
CA GLN A 19 -6.88 2.14 2.24
C GLN A 19 -8.04 2.91 1.57
N ALA A 20 -8.42 2.54 0.34
CA ALA A 20 -9.56 3.16 -0.35
C ALA A 20 -10.87 2.87 0.38
N PHE A 21 -11.09 1.62 0.78
CA PHE A 21 -12.24 1.20 1.57
C PHE A 21 -12.35 1.96 2.90
N SER A 22 -11.26 2.03 3.67
CA SER A 22 -11.27 2.70 4.96
C SER A 22 -11.52 4.20 4.84
N LEU A 23 -10.92 4.86 3.85
CA LEU A 23 -11.17 6.29 3.61
C LEU A 23 -12.64 6.54 3.28
N LYS A 24 -13.24 5.73 2.37
CA LYS A 24 -14.65 5.80 2.04
C LYS A 24 -15.53 5.61 3.27
N LYS A 25 -15.28 4.55 4.05
CA LYS A 25 -16.09 4.25 5.24
C LYS A 25 -15.94 5.29 6.34
N THR A 26 -14.77 5.88 6.48
CA THR A 26 -14.57 7.01 7.41
C THR A 26 -15.40 8.22 6.98
N ILE A 27 -15.37 8.61 5.71
CA ILE A 27 -16.17 9.72 5.19
C ILE A 27 -17.68 9.44 5.34
N GLU A 28 -18.13 8.21 5.05
CA GLU A 28 -19.53 7.81 5.23
C GLU A 28 -19.96 7.85 6.71
N SER A 29 -19.08 7.47 7.64
CA SER A 29 -19.37 7.50 9.09
C SER A 29 -19.56 8.92 9.64
N LEU A 30 -19.07 9.93 8.91
CA LEU A 30 -19.28 11.36 9.21
C LEU A 30 -20.61 11.92 8.63
N GLY A 31 -21.50 11.05 8.14
CA GLY A 31 -22.81 11.44 7.61
C GLY A 31 -22.77 11.96 6.16
N ASN A 32 -21.72 11.67 5.41
CA ASN A 32 -21.60 12.07 4.01
C ASN A 32 -21.95 10.92 3.06
N THR A 33 -22.41 11.24 1.85
CA THR A 33 -22.42 10.27 0.75
C THR A 33 -21.07 10.26 0.06
N CYS A 34 -20.55 9.06 -0.26
CA CYS A 34 -19.19 8.93 -0.79
C CYS A 34 -19.12 7.92 -1.94
N GLU A 35 -18.60 8.35 -3.08
CA GLU A 35 -18.36 7.50 -4.25
C GLU A 35 -16.93 7.66 -4.79
N PHE A 36 -16.48 6.73 -5.66
CA PHE A 36 -15.19 6.84 -6.33
C PHE A 36 -15.31 7.47 -7.71
N ILE A 37 -14.31 8.27 -8.09
CA ILE A 37 -14.13 8.77 -9.45
C ILE A 37 -13.14 7.87 -10.17
N ASN A 38 -13.45 7.47 -11.40
CA ASN A 38 -12.53 6.69 -12.23
C ASN A 38 -11.32 7.52 -12.65
N ILE A 39 -10.15 6.89 -12.63
CA ILE A 39 -8.91 7.54 -13.01
C ILE A 39 -8.88 7.74 -14.54
N ILE A 40 -8.63 8.97 -14.98
CA ILE A 40 -8.35 9.27 -16.38
C ILE A 40 -6.86 9.01 -16.65
N PRO A 41 -6.52 8.12 -17.59
CA PRO A 41 -5.12 7.83 -17.91
C PRO A 41 -4.40 9.08 -18.43
N GLY A 42 -3.14 9.21 -18.01
CA GLY A 42 -2.22 10.23 -18.49
C GLY A 42 -1.00 9.61 -19.21
N GLU A 43 0.07 10.36 -19.32
CA GLU A 43 1.28 9.96 -20.01
C GLU A 43 2.11 8.96 -19.17
N GLN A 44 2.74 7.99 -19.84
CA GLN A 44 3.76 7.15 -19.21
C GLN A 44 5.09 7.91 -19.23
N LEU A 45 5.45 8.49 -18.08
CA LEU A 45 6.70 9.23 -17.91
C LEU A 45 7.85 8.29 -17.56
N GLY A 46 8.87 8.31 -18.37
CA GLY A 46 10.08 7.51 -18.21
C GLY A 46 10.27 6.48 -19.33
N ASN A 47 11.52 6.39 -19.81
CA ASN A 47 11.91 5.47 -20.88
C ASN A 47 12.02 4.02 -20.37
N TYR A 48 10.91 3.41 -20.00
CA TYR A 48 10.86 1.98 -19.67
C TYR A 48 10.57 1.14 -20.92
N LYS A 49 11.45 1.19 -21.91
CA LYS A 49 11.47 0.13 -22.94
C LYS A 49 11.95 -1.16 -22.28
N ILE A 50 11.01 -1.92 -21.67
CA ILE A 50 11.31 -3.31 -21.33
C ILE A 50 11.59 -4.00 -22.67
N SER A 51 12.86 -4.36 -22.91
CA SER A 51 13.26 -5.10 -24.09
C SER A 51 12.32 -6.30 -24.29
N LYS A 52 11.87 -6.53 -25.52
CA LYS A 52 11.07 -7.73 -25.85
C LYS A 52 11.78 -9.01 -25.38
N PHE A 53 13.11 -9.06 -25.46
CA PHE A 53 13.96 -10.13 -24.95
C PHE A 53 13.81 -10.33 -23.43
N HIS A 54 13.73 -9.25 -22.67
CA HIS A 54 13.58 -9.35 -21.21
C HIS A 54 12.17 -9.86 -20.85
N LYS A 55 11.13 -9.45 -21.59
CA LYS A 55 9.76 -10.00 -21.43
C LYS A 55 9.73 -11.50 -21.76
N ILE A 56 10.40 -11.92 -22.83
CA ILE A 56 10.49 -13.35 -23.22
C ILE A 56 11.28 -14.14 -22.20
N LYS A 57 12.42 -13.62 -21.71
CA LYS A 57 13.22 -14.28 -20.66
C LYS A 57 12.43 -14.43 -19.36
N LEU A 58 11.69 -13.40 -18.95
CA LEU A 58 10.79 -13.46 -17.80
C LEU A 58 9.62 -14.44 -18.03
N LEU A 59 9.11 -14.52 -19.26
CA LEU A 59 8.06 -15.48 -19.63
C LEU A 59 8.60 -16.92 -19.56
N ILE A 60 9.78 -17.17 -20.12
CA ILE A 60 10.44 -18.49 -20.09
C ILE A 60 10.79 -18.91 -18.65
N GLN A 61 11.34 -17.99 -17.84
CA GLN A 61 11.59 -18.24 -16.41
C GLN A 61 10.29 -18.49 -15.62
N ARG A 62 9.17 -17.91 -16.08
CA ARG A 62 7.84 -18.19 -15.53
C ARG A 62 7.26 -19.51 -15.98
N LEU A 63 7.67 -20.00 -17.17
CA LEU A 63 7.15 -21.23 -17.80
C LEU A 63 7.89 -22.50 -17.37
N TRP A 64 9.10 -22.41 -16.79
CA TRP A 64 9.89 -23.56 -16.38
C TRP A 64 9.93 -23.70 -14.84
N GLY A 65 9.43 -24.85 -14.36
CA GLY A 65 9.50 -25.26 -12.96
C GLY A 65 8.34 -26.17 -12.57
N ARG A 66 8.58 -27.08 -11.61
CA ARG A 66 7.58 -28.04 -11.10
C ARG A 66 6.31 -27.36 -10.57
N ASP A 67 6.38 -26.08 -10.18
CA ASP A 67 5.29 -25.33 -9.56
C ASP A 67 4.61 -24.31 -10.52
N PHE A 68 4.87 -24.44 -11.82
CA PHE A 68 4.32 -23.53 -12.82
C PHE A 68 2.80 -23.42 -12.75
N ILE A 69 2.11 -24.57 -12.66
CA ILE A 69 0.63 -24.60 -12.58
C ILE A 69 0.14 -23.89 -11.32
N ARG A 70 0.76 -24.15 -10.17
CA ARG A 70 0.38 -23.48 -8.90
C ARG A 70 0.59 -21.98 -8.96
N ARG A 71 1.68 -21.51 -9.56
CA ARG A 71 1.95 -20.09 -9.76
C ARG A 71 0.93 -19.44 -10.68
N LEU A 72 0.63 -20.04 -11.82
CA LEU A 72 -0.38 -19.52 -12.76
C LEU A 72 -1.77 -19.50 -12.15
N SER A 73 -2.16 -20.59 -11.48
CA SER A 73 -3.46 -20.65 -10.82
C SER A 73 -3.59 -19.59 -9.72
N SER A 74 -2.55 -19.38 -8.92
CA SER A 74 -2.58 -18.31 -7.89
C SER A 74 -2.73 -16.92 -8.49
N ILE A 75 -2.00 -16.60 -9.57
CA ILE A 75 -2.13 -15.33 -10.29
C ILE A 75 -3.54 -15.19 -10.87
N TYR A 76 -4.05 -16.23 -11.52
CA TYR A 76 -5.39 -16.21 -12.12
C TYR A 76 -6.48 -16.02 -11.06
N ILE A 77 -6.42 -16.76 -9.97
CA ILE A 77 -7.37 -16.65 -8.85
C ILE A 77 -7.33 -15.25 -8.27
N PHE A 78 -6.13 -14.74 -7.96
CA PHE A 78 -5.96 -13.39 -7.42
C PHE A 78 -6.56 -12.32 -8.34
N GLN A 79 -6.20 -12.33 -9.63
CA GLN A 79 -6.68 -11.36 -10.60
C GLN A 79 -8.20 -11.43 -10.81
N THR A 80 -8.74 -12.65 -10.86
CA THR A 80 -10.16 -12.89 -11.06
C THR A 80 -10.98 -12.44 -9.86
N ARG A 81 -10.56 -12.81 -8.64
CA ARG A 81 -11.24 -12.40 -7.41
C ARG A 81 -11.21 -10.87 -7.24
N PHE A 82 -10.05 -10.24 -7.50
CA PHE A 82 -9.99 -8.78 -7.45
C PHE A 82 -10.99 -8.13 -8.40
N SER A 83 -11.05 -8.54 -9.66
CA SER A 83 -11.94 -7.93 -10.64
C SER A 83 -13.40 -8.22 -10.38
N LYS A 84 -13.76 -9.45 -9.97
CA LYS A 84 -15.15 -9.90 -9.90
C LYS A 84 -15.78 -9.78 -8.51
N GLU A 85 -14.97 -9.81 -7.45
CA GLU A 85 -15.48 -9.83 -6.08
C GLU A 85 -15.11 -8.54 -5.34
N PHE A 86 -13.82 -8.13 -5.37
CA PHE A 86 -13.33 -7.10 -4.46
C PHE A 86 -13.55 -5.69 -4.99
N LEU A 87 -13.16 -5.37 -6.23
CA LEU A 87 -13.37 -4.05 -6.79
C LEU A 87 -14.86 -3.64 -6.86
N PRO A 88 -15.80 -4.51 -7.23
CA PRO A 88 -17.22 -4.19 -7.15
C PRO A 88 -17.69 -3.85 -5.73
N TYR A 89 -17.10 -4.45 -4.71
CA TYR A 89 -17.42 -4.15 -3.31
C TYR A 89 -17.07 -2.71 -2.91
N LEU A 90 -16.09 -2.08 -3.56
CA LEU A 90 -15.81 -0.64 -3.37
C LEU A 90 -16.89 0.25 -3.99
N GLY A 91 -17.68 -0.27 -4.91
CA GLY A 91 -18.66 0.52 -5.68
C GLY A 91 -17.99 1.41 -6.73
N VAL A 92 -16.88 0.94 -7.32
CA VAL A 92 -16.25 1.62 -8.47
C VAL A 92 -17.12 1.35 -9.69
N GLU A 93 -17.82 2.37 -10.16
CA GLU A 93 -18.70 2.28 -11.34
C GLU A 93 -17.89 2.24 -12.63
N SER A 94 -18.41 1.57 -13.66
CA SER A 94 -17.76 1.50 -14.98
C SER A 94 -17.97 2.76 -15.82
N GLU A 95 -18.93 3.59 -15.48
CA GLU A 95 -19.26 4.81 -16.21
C GLU A 95 -18.53 6.04 -15.69
N ARG A 96 -17.93 6.81 -16.60
CA ARG A 96 -17.25 8.07 -16.28
C ARG A 96 -18.31 9.17 -16.10
N ASN A 97 -18.84 9.29 -14.90
CA ASN A 97 -19.75 10.38 -14.57
C ASN A 97 -18.96 11.60 -14.08
N ILE A 98 -18.90 12.65 -14.88
CA ILE A 98 -18.42 13.97 -14.47
C ILE A 98 -19.58 14.65 -13.73
N ARG A 99 -19.78 14.30 -12.46
CA ARG A 99 -20.76 14.94 -11.58
C ARG A 99 -20.08 16.08 -10.82
N HIS A 100 -20.88 17.01 -10.32
CA HIS A 100 -20.42 18.00 -9.35
C HIS A 100 -20.44 17.39 -7.93
N TYR A 101 -19.38 17.71 -7.13
CA TYR A 101 -19.25 17.29 -5.75
C TYR A 101 -18.98 18.48 -4.84
N ASP A 102 -19.46 18.42 -3.60
CA ASP A 102 -19.11 19.41 -2.60
C ASP A 102 -17.61 19.33 -2.27
N VAL A 103 -17.08 18.10 -2.14
CA VAL A 103 -15.65 17.87 -1.88
C VAL A 103 -15.14 16.68 -2.71
N ILE A 104 -13.96 16.83 -3.30
CA ILE A 104 -13.20 15.69 -3.83
C ILE A 104 -11.96 15.49 -2.96
N VAL A 105 -11.78 14.26 -2.46
CA VAL A 105 -10.62 13.83 -1.68
C VAL A 105 -9.70 13.02 -2.57
N ILE A 106 -8.49 13.54 -2.84
CA ILE A 106 -7.46 12.83 -3.59
C ILE A 106 -6.53 12.11 -2.59
N GLY A 107 -6.42 10.81 -2.70
CA GLY A 107 -5.64 9.97 -1.78
C GLY A 107 -6.48 8.87 -1.15
N SER A 108 -5.91 8.14 -0.27
CA SER A 108 -4.48 8.11 0.08
C SER A 108 -3.65 7.36 -0.99
N ASP A 109 -2.57 6.74 -0.54
CA ASP A 109 -1.65 5.95 -1.34
C ASP A 109 -0.74 6.78 -2.27
N GLU A 110 -0.13 6.14 -3.25
CA GLU A 110 0.90 6.72 -4.13
C GLU A 110 0.29 7.56 -5.27
N VAL A 111 -0.78 8.30 -4.99
CA VAL A 111 -1.52 9.10 -6.00
C VAL A 111 -0.64 10.16 -6.68
N PHE A 112 0.38 10.68 -6.00
CA PHE A 112 1.32 11.67 -6.53
C PHE A 112 2.59 11.06 -7.14
N ASN A 113 2.68 9.73 -7.25
CA ASN A 113 3.81 9.06 -7.89
C ASN A 113 3.78 9.27 -9.41
N CYS A 114 4.55 10.25 -9.89
CA CYS A 114 4.59 10.60 -11.32
C CYS A 114 5.33 9.59 -12.20
N ALA A 115 6.21 8.76 -11.59
CA ALA A 115 7.00 7.75 -12.30
C ALA A 115 6.42 6.34 -12.19
N GLN A 116 5.16 6.20 -11.82
CA GLN A 116 4.50 4.91 -11.64
C GLN A 116 4.33 4.14 -12.95
N LYS A 117 4.33 2.80 -12.82
CA LYS A 117 4.15 1.87 -13.94
C LYS A 117 2.73 1.32 -14.04
N THR A 118 1.78 1.98 -13.41
CA THR A 118 0.36 1.60 -13.51
C THR A 118 -0.16 1.89 -14.92
N TRP A 119 -1.32 1.32 -15.25
CA TRP A 119 -1.93 1.50 -16.55
C TRP A 119 -2.30 2.97 -16.87
N PHE A 120 -2.52 3.79 -15.84
CA PHE A 120 -2.91 5.20 -15.98
C PHE A 120 -1.71 6.19 -15.99
N GLY A 121 -0.49 5.76 -15.64
CA GLY A 121 0.70 6.61 -15.70
C GLY A 121 0.62 7.91 -14.88
N PHE A 122 1.14 9.01 -15.43
CA PHE A 122 1.03 10.36 -14.85
C PHE A 122 -0.31 10.98 -15.21
N SER A 123 -1.32 10.72 -14.39
CA SER A 123 -2.63 11.34 -14.54
C SER A 123 -2.66 12.70 -13.81
N ARG A 124 -2.90 13.78 -14.56
CA ARG A 124 -3.03 15.13 -13.98
C ARG A 124 -4.30 15.26 -13.12
N GLN A 125 -5.30 14.42 -13.36
CA GLN A 125 -6.51 14.35 -12.54
C GLN A 125 -6.17 14.05 -11.08
N LEU A 126 -5.16 13.21 -10.81
CA LEU A 126 -4.65 12.93 -9.45
C LEU A 126 -4.02 14.15 -8.77
N PHE A 127 -3.84 15.24 -9.50
CA PHE A 127 -3.40 16.55 -9.01
C PHE A 127 -4.52 17.60 -9.11
N GLY A 128 -5.77 17.17 -9.29
CA GLY A 128 -6.95 18.03 -9.29
C GLY A 128 -7.37 18.61 -10.65
N GLU A 129 -6.61 18.35 -11.75
CA GLU A 129 -6.96 18.90 -13.06
C GLU A 129 -8.25 18.25 -13.60
N GLY A 130 -9.19 19.09 -14.06
CA GLY A 130 -10.44 18.64 -14.68
C GLY A 130 -11.47 18.02 -13.73
N LEU A 131 -11.28 18.15 -12.43
CA LEU A 131 -12.26 17.75 -11.42
C LEU A 131 -13.30 18.85 -11.21
N ASN A 132 -14.56 18.45 -10.99
CA ASN A 132 -15.69 19.35 -10.80
C ASN A 132 -16.19 19.30 -9.34
N ALA A 133 -15.68 20.17 -8.47
CA ALA A 133 -16.03 20.24 -7.06
C ALA A 133 -15.87 21.66 -6.52
N ASP A 134 -16.62 21.98 -5.45
CA ASP A 134 -16.45 23.23 -4.72
C ASP A 134 -15.09 23.28 -4.01
N LYS A 135 -14.62 22.12 -3.50
CA LYS A 135 -13.35 21.99 -2.79
C LYS A 135 -12.62 20.71 -3.18
N ILE A 136 -11.32 20.84 -3.46
CA ILE A 136 -10.43 19.69 -3.67
C ILE A 136 -9.42 19.65 -2.54
N ILE A 137 -9.34 18.53 -1.84
CA ILE A 137 -8.36 18.30 -0.78
C ILE A 137 -7.59 17.00 -1.05
N THR A 138 -6.49 16.78 -0.35
CA THR A 138 -5.84 15.48 -0.35
C THR A 138 -5.83 14.88 1.05
N TYR A 139 -5.86 13.55 1.16
CA TYR A 139 -5.71 12.86 2.42
C TYR A 139 -4.59 11.81 2.32
N ALA A 140 -3.55 11.96 3.16
CA ALA A 140 -2.42 11.04 3.26
C ALA A 140 -1.83 10.63 1.88
N ALA A 141 -1.77 11.58 0.93
CA ALA A 141 -1.25 11.37 -0.42
C ALA A 141 0.26 11.17 -0.40
N SER A 142 0.81 10.41 -1.35
CA SER A 142 2.24 10.10 -1.39
C SER A 142 2.83 10.26 -2.78
N PHE A 143 4.00 10.90 -2.85
CA PHE A 143 4.86 10.94 -4.02
C PHE A 143 5.71 9.67 -4.20
N TRP A 144 5.69 8.78 -3.21
CA TRP A 144 6.54 7.60 -3.17
C TRP A 144 8.03 7.98 -3.33
N ALA A 145 8.70 7.44 -4.36
CA ALA A 145 10.09 7.75 -4.69
C ALA A 145 10.25 8.91 -5.68
N THR A 146 9.16 9.58 -6.07
CA THR A 146 9.23 10.77 -6.94
C THR A 146 9.68 11.97 -6.11
N THR A 147 10.94 12.35 -6.27
CA THR A 147 11.54 13.54 -5.62
C THR A 147 11.40 14.78 -6.50
N VAL A 148 11.72 15.95 -5.95
CA VAL A 148 11.78 17.22 -6.73
C VAL A 148 12.75 17.10 -7.90
N ASP A 149 13.91 16.47 -7.70
CA ASP A 149 14.89 16.24 -8.76
C ASP A 149 14.31 15.31 -9.84
N LYS A 150 13.60 14.27 -9.45
CA LYS A 150 12.92 13.38 -10.41
C LYS A 150 11.85 14.11 -11.21
N LEU A 151 11.09 15.01 -10.62
CA LEU A 151 10.13 15.87 -11.33
C LEU A 151 10.83 16.81 -12.32
N GLN A 152 12.01 17.32 -11.97
CA GLN A 152 12.83 18.14 -12.86
C GLN A 152 13.38 17.32 -14.04
N GLU A 153 13.91 16.12 -13.77
CA GLU A 153 14.38 15.17 -14.79
C GLU A 153 13.27 14.79 -15.79
N LEU A 154 12.05 14.60 -15.29
CA LEU A 154 10.88 14.28 -16.11
C LEU A 154 10.28 15.51 -16.83
N GLY A 155 10.80 16.71 -16.59
CA GLY A 155 10.32 17.95 -17.23
C GLY A 155 8.95 18.43 -16.73
N ILE A 156 8.40 17.85 -15.64
CA ILE A 156 7.03 18.13 -15.17
C ILE A 156 6.96 18.96 -13.87
N LYS A 157 8.10 19.35 -13.30
CA LYS A 157 8.16 20.09 -12.02
C LYS A 157 7.23 21.30 -11.99
N LYS A 158 7.25 22.15 -13.04
CA LYS A 158 6.40 23.35 -13.12
C LYS A 158 4.91 23.00 -13.20
N ILE A 159 4.57 21.94 -13.95
CA ILE A 159 3.18 21.49 -14.10
C ILE A 159 2.65 20.99 -12.75
N VAL A 160 3.40 20.11 -12.07
CA VAL A 160 3.01 19.57 -10.76
C VAL A 160 2.89 20.68 -9.72
N GLY A 161 3.83 21.63 -9.67
CA GLY A 161 3.73 22.77 -8.76
C GLY A 161 2.47 23.61 -8.99
N ARG A 162 2.14 23.94 -10.25
CA ARG A 162 0.91 24.66 -10.58
C ARG A 162 -0.35 23.89 -10.15
N LEU A 163 -0.41 22.58 -10.43
CA LEU A 163 -1.57 21.76 -10.10
C LEU A 163 -1.77 21.64 -8.58
N LEU A 164 -0.70 21.40 -7.82
CA LEU A 164 -0.75 21.40 -6.35
C LEU A 164 -1.21 22.74 -5.77
N GLY A 165 -0.85 23.85 -6.42
CA GLY A 165 -1.28 25.18 -5.99
C GLY A 165 -2.80 25.39 -6.02
N ASN A 166 -3.53 24.61 -6.81
CA ASN A 166 -5.00 24.68 -6.93
C ASN A 166 -5.72 23.79 -5.91
N ILE A 167 -5.00 22.94 -5.16
CA ILE A 167 -5.58 22.10 -4.12
C ILE A 167 -5.77 22.94 -2.86
N SER A 168 -6.98 22.93 -2.31
CA SER A 168 -7.38 23.77 -1.19
C SER A 168 -6.61 23.46 0.09
N VAL A 169 -6.51 22.16 0.44
CA VAL A 169 -5.75 21.67 1.59
C VAL A 169 -5.01 20.39 1.20
N ILE A 170 -3.72 20.34 1.50
CA ILE A 170 -2.87 19.20 1.16
C ILE A 170 -2.47 18.45 2.42
N SER A 171 -2.78 17.17 2.42
CA SER A 171 -2.32 16.20 3.42
C SER A 171 -1.52 15.08 2.75
N VAL A 172 -0.40 14.71 3.38
CA VAL A 172 0.52 13.67 2.92
C VAL A 172 0.86 12.71 4.05
N ARG A 173 1.43 11.53 3.71
CA ARG A 173 1.76 10.51 4.72
C ARG A 173 3.25 10.23 4.94
N ASP A 174 4.14 10.90 4.22
CA ASP A 174 5.58 10.64 4.29
C ASP A 174 6.44 11.90 4.11
N ALA A 175 7.69 11.83 4.59
CA ALA A 175 8.60 12.96 4.58
C ALA A 175 8.96 13.44 3.17
N ASN A 176 9.19 12.52 2.21
CA ASN A 176 9.48 12.90 0.83
C ASN A 176 8.35 13.73 0.23
N SER A 177 7.11 13.29 0.46
CA SER A 177 5.92 14.00 0.00
C SER A 177 5.79 15.39 0.64
N SER A 178 6.06 15.51 1.94
CA SER A 178 6.06 16.80 2.64
C SER A 178 7.12 17.74 2.09
N ILE A 179 8.35 17.28 1.92
CA ILE A 179 9.45 18.07 1.35
C ILE A 179 9.11 18.50 -0.08
N THR A 180 8.57 17.59 -0.89
CA THR A 180 8.21 17.85 -2.29
C THR A 180 7.14 18.94 -2.38
N VAL A 181 6.04 18.83 -1.64
CA VAL A 181 4.98 19.85 -1.60
C VAL A 181 5.55 21.20 -1.15
N LYS A 182 6.27 21.23 -0.02
CA LYS A 182 6.90 22.47 0.50
C LYS A 182 7.81 23.13 -0.54
N THR A 183 8.62 22.33 -1.23
CA THR A 183 9.57 22.87 -2.24
C THR A 183 8.85 23.41 -3.47
N LEU A 184 7.75 22.77 -3.89
CA LEU A 184 7.03 23.16 -5.12
C LEU A 184 6.14 24.38 -4.94
N ILE A 185 5.47 24.51 -3.80
CA ILE A 185 4.45 25.55 -3.59
C ILE A 185 4.64 26.40 -2.33
N GLY A 186 5.72 26.19 -1.57
CA GLY A 186 6.03 26.96 -0.36
C GLY A 186 5.14 26.67 0.85
N LYS A 187 4.15 25.78 0.75
CA LYS A 187 3.22 25.42 1.83
C LYS A 187 3.66 24.13 2.51
N VAL A 188 3.61 24.08 3.83
CA VAL A 188 3.83 22.84 4.59
C VAL A 188 2.51 22.06 4.61
N PRO A 189 2.46 20.83 4.06
CA PRO A 189 1.25 20.04 4.10
C PRO A 189 1.00 19.47 5.50
N VAL A 190 -0.26 19.10 5.77
CA VAL A 190 -0.61 18.35 6.98
C VAL A 190 -0.11 16.91 6.84
N MET A 191 0.34 16.34 7.96
CA MET A 191 0.76 14.93 7.99
C MET A 191 -0.35 14.07 8.58
N HIS A 192 -0.77 13.03 7.88
CA HIS A 192 -1.74 12.05 8.41
C HIS A 192 -1.25 10.62 8.20
N LEU A 193 -1.75 9.72 9.05
CA LEU A 193 -1.53 8.29 8.92
C LEU A 193 -2.28 7.73 7.70
N ASP A 194 -1.78 6.60 7.21
CA ASP A 194 -2.50 5.79 6.22
C ASP A 194 -3.90 5.41 6.76
N PRO A 195 -4.97 5.54 5.97
CA PRO A 195 -6.34 5.22 6.41
C PRO A 195 -6.50 3.83 7.02
N VAL A 196 -5.68 2.86 6.62
CA VAL A 196 -5.70 1.52 7.20
C VAL A 196 -5.41 1.54 8.69
N LEU A 197 -4.53 2.40 9.17
CA LEU A 197 -4.18 2.48 10.58
C LEU A 197 -5.32 3.05 11.44
N ILE A 198 -6.05 4.03 10.91
CA ILE A 198 -7.07 4.76 11.67
C ILE A 198 -8.46 4.11 11.67
N PHE A 199 -8.77 3.26 10.69
CA PHE A 199 -10.10 2.66 10.55
C PHE A 199 -10.24 1.36 11.34
N ASN A 200 -11.38 1.14 12.01
CA ASN A 200 -11.68 -0.14 12.65
C ASN A 200 -12.36 -1.11 11.68
N TYR A 201 -11.70 -2.23 11.41
CA TYR A 201 -12.19 -3.27 10.50
C TYR A 201 -12.94 -4.42 11.19
N ASP A 202 -13.14 -4.39 12.51
CA ASP A 202 -13.68 -5.56 13.25
C ASP A 202 -15.03 -6.06 12.71
N LEU A 203 -15.89 -5.14 12.23
CA LEU A 203 -17.18 -5.51 11.63
C LEU A 203 -17.06 -6.15 10.23
N PHE A 204 -15.91 -6.05 9.57
CA PHE A 204 -15.71 -6.51 8.20
C PHE A 204 -14.83 -7.77 8.15
N MET A 205 -14.07 -8.02 9.19
CA MET A 205 -13.23 -9.20 9.27
C MET A 205 -14.04 -10.44 9.63
N PRO A 206 -13.76 -11.59 9.01
CA PRO A 206 -14.34 -12.84 9.47
C PRO A 206 -13.87 -13.16 10.89
N SER A 207 -14.76 -13.72 11.70
CA SER A 207 -14.51 -14.01 13.11
C SER A 207 -13.40 -15.05 13.35
N ASN A 208 -13.13 -15.94 12.38
CA ASN A 208 -12.17 -17.03 12.56
C ASN A 208 -11.32 -17.28 11.31
N VAL A 209 -9.99 -17.21 11.49
CA VAL A 209 -9.02 -17.88 10.64
C VAL A 209 -8.73 -19.25 11.28
N THR A 210 -9.00 -20.32 10.56
CA THR A 210 -8.83 -21.70 11.08
C THR A 210 -7.36 -22.09 11.24
N LEU A 211 -6.46 -21.46 10.50
CA LEU A 211 -5.03 -21.71 10.56
C LEU A 211 -4.43 -21.17 11.87
N LYS A 212 -3.65 -22.01 12.52
CA LYS A 212 -2.92 -21.69 13.77
C LYS A 212 -1.43 -21.95 13.57
N ASN A 213 -0.60 -21.34 14.42
CA ASN A 213 0.85 -21.55 14.44
C ASN A 213 1.49 -21.33 13.06
N TYR A 214 1.35 -20.12 12.53
CA TYR A 214 1.92 -19.77 11.23
C TYR A 214 2.65 -18.43 11.25
N MET A 215 3.57 -18.33 10.32
CA MET A 215 4.33 -17.13 9.99
C MET A 215 3.95 -16.66 8.59
N ILE A 216 3.75 -15.36 8.43
CA ILE A 216 3.41 -14.76 7.14
C ILE A 216 4.67 -14.23 6.47
N VAL A 217 4.79 -14.54 5.17
CA VAL A 217 5.64 -13.82 4.22
C VAL A 217 4.75 -12.97 3.34
N TYR A 218 4.86 -11.65 3.46
CA TYR A 218 4.08 -10.70 2.67
C TYR A 218 4.98 -9.84 1.80
N THR A 219 5.15 -10.25 0.55
CA THR A 219 6.07 -9.65 -0.42
C THR A 219 5.53 -9.77 -1.85
N TYR A 220 6.16 -9.08 -2.79
CA TYR A 220 5.85 -9.22 -4.21
C TYR A 220 6.83 -10.15 -4.92
N PRO A 221 6.40 -10.79 -6.03
CA PRO A 221 7.28 -11.65 -6.82
C PRO A 221 8.58 -10.96 -7.24
N GLY A 222 9.70 -11.65 -7.03
CA GLY A 222 11.02 -11.16 -7.43
C GLY A 222 11.69 -10.21 -6.44
N ARG A 223 11.16 -10.03 -5.22
CA ARG A 223 11.77 -9.16 -4.21
C ARG A 223 12.62 -9.92 -3.19
N ILE A 224 12.09 -10.97 -2.57
CA ILE A 224 12.86 -11.87 -1.72
C ILE A 224 13.36 -13.01 -2.60
N THR A 225 14.61 -12.91 -3.08
CA THR A 225 15.23 -13.86 -4.02
C THR A 225 16.61 -14.34 -3.55
N ASP A 226 17.16 -13.68 -2.57
CA ASP A 226 18.42 -14.08 -1.97
C ASP A 226 18.26 -15.40 -1.22
N LYS A 227 19.20 -16.34 -1.46
CA LYS A 227 19.11 -17.70 -0.90
C LYS A 227 19.31 -17.73 0.60
N GLN A 228 20.15 -16.85 1.13
CA GLN A 228 20.42 -16.76 2.57
C GLN A 228 19.21 -16.17 3.28
N GLU A 229 18.57 -15.11 2.73
CA GLU A 229 17.32 -14.57 3.26
C GLU A 229 16.22 -15.64 3.33
N ILE A 230 16.01 -16.36 2.20
CA ILE A 230 15.01 -17.42 2.13
C ILE A 230 15.31 -18.53 3.14
N GLN A 231 16.58 -18.96 3.25
CA GLN A 231 16.95 -20.02 4.17
C GLN A 231 16.76 -19.60 5.63
N SER A 232 17.19 -18.40 6.02
CA SER A 232 17.01 -17.88 7.38
C SER A 232 15.53 -17.79 7.76
N ILE A 233 14.65 -17.34 6.84
CA ILE A 233 13.19 -17.30 7.08
C ILE A 233 12.63 -18.71 7.29
N LYS A 234 13.05 -19.68 6.49
CA LYS A 234 12.61 -21.09 6.62
C LYS A 234 13.10 -21.72 7.93
N ASP A 235 14.34 -21.46 8.28
CA ASP A 235 14.95 -22.05 9.51
C ASP A 235 14.28 -21.45 10.75
N PHE A 236 13.97 -20.17 10.74
CA PHE A 236 13.18 -19.54 11.81
C PHE A 236 11.79 -20.19 11.94
N ALA A 237 11.05 -20.30 10.84
CA ALA A 237 9.72 -20.92 10.86
C ALA A 237 9.78 -22.37 11.38
N LYS A 238 10.79 -23.14 10.95
CA LYS A 238 10.98 -24.53 11.37
C LYS A 238 11.35 -24.64 12.86
N SER A 239 12.27 -23.83 13.35
CA SER A 239 12.70 -23.86 14.77
C SER A 239 11.56 -23.50 15.72
N HIS A 240 10.66 -22.61 15.30
CA HIS A 240 9.47 -22.21 16.05
C HIS A 240 8.23 -23.06 15.75
N ARG A 241 8.35 -24.16 14.97
CA ARG A 241 7.25 -25.05 14.58
C ARG A 241 6.07 -24.32 13.93
N LEU A 242 6.36 -23.37 13.06
CA LEU A 242 5.39 -22.57 12.36
C LEU A 242 5.22 -23.01 10.92
N LYS A 243 3.99 -23.03 10.43
CA LYS A 243 3.73 -23.14 9.00
C LYS A 243 4.08 -21.81 8.32
N LEU A 244 4.93 -21.84 7.31
CA LEU A 244 5.33 -20.67 6.55
C LEU A 244 4.36 -20.45 5.40
N ILE A 245 3.55 -19.39 5.47
CA ILE A 245 2.56 -19.08 4.44
C ILE A 245 2.86 -17.78 3.71
N SER A 246 2.55 -17.75 2.43
CA SER A 246 2.53 -16.50 1.65
C SER A 246 1.10 -16.04 1.39
N ILE A 247 0.89 -14.72 1.29
CA ILE A 247 -0.43 -14.14 1.01
C ILE A 247 -0.42 -13.47 -0.36
N GLY A 248 -1.39 -13.83 -1.20
CA GLY A 248 -1.64 -13.23 -2.51
C GLY A 248 -0.73 -13.70 -3.64
N HIS A 249 0.49 -14.14 -3.34
CA HIS A 249 1.48 -14.57 -4.33
C HIS A 249 2.12 -15.90 -3.94
N TYR A 250 2.26 -16.80 -4.91
CA TYR A 250 2.90 -18.10 -4.72
C TYR A 250 4.43 -17.98 -4.68
N PHE A 251 5.04 -18.57 -3.66
CA PHE A 251 6.48 -18.80 -3.55
C PHE A 251 6.75 -20.26 -3.24
N SER A 252 7.58 -20.93 -4.06
CA SER A 252 7.89 -22.36 -3.93
C SER A 252 8.63 -22.73 -2.64
N TRP A 253 9.15 -21.75 -1.93
CA TRP A 253 9.85 -21.95 -0.67
C TRP A 253 8.97 -21.73 0.58
N CYS A 254 7.72 -21.30 0.41
CA CYS A 254 6.70 -21.29 1.46
C CYS A 254 5.95 -22.64 1.46
N ASP A 255 5.46 -23.04 2.63
CA ASP A 255 4.70 -24.31 2.78
C ASP A 255 3.33 -24.19 2.08
N ASP A 256 2.77 -23.00 2.06
CA ASP A 256 1.46 -22.77 1.44
C ASP A 256 1.30 -21.35 0.91
N VAL A 257 0.31 -21.15 0.05
CA VAL A 257 -0.15 -19.86 -0.44
C VAL A 257 -1.63 -19.70 -0.15
N VAL A 258 -1.99 -18.56 0.46
CA VAL A 258 -3.39 -18.19 0.65
C VAL A 258 -3.73 -16.97 -0.21
N ILE A 259 -4.89 -17.00 -0.84
CA ILE A 259 -5.41 -15.90 -1.66
C ILE A 259 -6.76 -15.47 -1.05
N PRO A 260 -6.72 -14.81 0.09
CA PRO A 260 -7.91 -14.43 0.84
C PRO A 260 -8.59 -13.20 0.22
N SER A 261 -9.77 -12.84 0.72
CA SER A 261 -10.34 -11.50 0.51
C SER A 261 -9.52 -10.44 1.25
N PRO A 262 -9.64 -9.15 0.90
CA PRO A 262 -8.92 -8.09 1.60
C PRO A 262 -9.14 -8.07 3.11
N PHE A 263 -10.36 -8.38 3.57
CA PHE A 263 -10.67 -8.43 5.01
C PHE A 263 -10.12 -9.68 5.69
N GLU A 264 -10.10 -10.80 4.99
CA GLU A 264 -9.43 -12.02 5.49
C GLU A 264 -7.92 -11.82 5.59
N VAL A 265 -7.29 -11.02 4.71
CA VAL A 265 -5.86 -10.65 4.87
C VAL A 265 -5.61 -10.08 6.25
N LEU A 266 -6.45 -9.13 6.68
CA LEU A 266 -6.33 -8.52 8.00
C LEU A 266 -6.50 -9.55 9.12
N ALA A 267 -7.46 -10.48 8.96
CA ALA A 267 -7.65 -11.56 9.91
C ALA A 267 -6.45 -12.52 9.97
N TYR A 268 -5.81 -12.83 8.82
CA TYR A 268 -4.56 -13.58 8.79
C TYR A 268 -3.44 -12.83 9.53
N PHE A 269 -3.29 -11.52 9.29
CA PHE A 269 -2.29 -10.71 10.01
C PHE A 269 -2.56 -10.69 11.51
N LYS A 270 -3.81 -10.47 11.93
CA LYS A 270 -4.22 -10.45 13.35
C LYS A 270 -3.90 -11.74 14.09
N ASN A 271 -3.97 -12.89 13.43
CA ASN A 271 -3.76 -14.21 14.02
C ASN A 271 -2.36 -14.82 13.78
N ALA A 272 -1.51 -14.19 12.97
CA ALA A 272 -0.15 -14.66 12.72
C ALA A 272 0.71 -14.62 13.99
N SER A 273 1.63 -15.59 14.13
CA SER A 273 2.66 -15.56 15.18
C SER A 273 3.74 -14.54 14.85
N TYR A 274 4.24 -14.57 13.62
CA TYR A 274 5.30 -13.67 13.13
C TYR A 274 5.04 -13.26 11.69
N ILE A 275 5.61 -12.11 11.29
CA ILE A 275 5.47 -11.58 9.93
C ILE A 275 6.82 -11.12 9.41
N VAL A 276 7.15 -11.53 8.18
CA VAL A 276 8.25 -10.99 7.38
C VAL A 276 7.66 -10.29 6.16
N THR A 277 8.03 -9.04 5.98
CA THR A 277 7.55 -8.25 4.83
C THR A 277 8.64 -7.34 4.28
N ASP A 278 8.54 -6.98 3.01
CA ASP A 278 9.28 -5.90 2.37
C ASP A 278 8.34 -4.85 1.78
N THR A 279 7.08 -4.82 2.25
CA THR A 279 6.05 -3.96 1.70
C THR A 279 5.55 -2.93 2.72
N PHE A 280 5.14 -1.76 2.24
CA PHE A 280 4.57 -0.72 3.09
C PHE A 280 3.34 -1.24 3.86
N HIS A 281 2.35 -1.77 3.14
CA HIS A 281 1.13 -2.25 3.79
C HIS A 281 1.34 -3.50 4.65
N GLY A 282 2.33 -4.34 4.36
CA GLY A 282 2.69 -5.43 5.28
C GLY A 282 3.15 -4.91 6.63
N SER A 283 3.97 -3.85 6.64
CA SER A 283 4.37 -3.18 7.88
C SER A 283 3.18 -2.48 8.56
N VAL A 284 2.33 -1.78 7.79
CA VAL A 284 1.11 -1.13 8.30
C VAL A 284 0.17 -2.14 8.97
N PHE A 285 -0.09 -3.29 8.34
CA PHE A 285 -0.95 -4.33 8.92
C PHE A 285 -0.33 -4.93 10.18
N SER A 286 1.00 -5.13 10.20
CA SER A 286 1.72 -5.63 11.37
C SER A 286 1.61 -4.68 12.55
N ILE A 287 1.79 -3.37 12.32
CA ILE A 287 1.63 -2.32 13.33
C ILE A 287 0.20 -2.30 13.84
N LYS A 288 -0.78 -2.25 12.94
CA LYS A 288 -2.20 -2.18 13.27
C LYS A 288 -2.68 -3.29 14.20
N TYR A 289 -2.17 -4.50 14.01
CA TYR A 289 -2.57 -5.68 14.80
C TYR A 289 -1.54 -6.10 15.86
N ASN A 290 -0.61 -5.20 16.22
CA ASN A 290 0.36 -5.40 17.29
C ASN A 290 1.16 -6.70 17.14
N LYS A 291 1.70 -6.93 15.94
CA LYS A 291 2.37 -8.19 15.60
C LYS A 291 3.89 -8.12 15.79
N ALA A 292 4.48 -9.24 16.18
CA ALA A 292 5.90 -9.44 16.04
C ALA A 292 6.24 -9.54 14.54
N PHE A 293 7.05 -8.60 14.05
CA PHE A 293 7.37 -8.51 12.62
C PHE A 293 8.77 -7.97 12.36
N CYS A 294 9.23 -8.21 11.16
CA CYS A 294 10.40 -7.54 10.62
C CYS A 294 10.15 -7.06 9.19
N THR A 295 10.89 -6.04 8.80
CA THR A 295 10.78 -5.41 7.49
C THR A 295 12.13 -5.45 6.78
N ILE A 296 12.16 -6.11 5.62
CA ILE A 296 13.34 -6.12 4.74
C ILE A 296 13.27 -4.90 3.84
N ILE A 297 14.23 -3.99 4.01
CA ILE A 297 14.28 -2.77 3.20
C ILE A 297 15.01 -3.02 1.91
N ARG A 298 14.43 -2.50 0.80
CA ARG A 298 15.03 -2.50 -0.55
C ARG A 298 15.25 -1.07 -1.00
N ASN A 299 16.24 -0.84 -1.88
CA ASN A 299 16.54 0.51 -2.37
C ASN A 299 15.33 1.27 -2.87
N MET A 300 14.38 0.57 -3.55
CA MET A 300 13.20 1.19 -4.14
C MET A 300 12.10 1.57 -3.13
N ASN A 301 12.13 1.04 -1.90
CA ASN A 301 11.10 1.32 -0.89
C ASN A 301 11.69 1.86 0.42
N ASN A 302 13.00 2.11 0.46
CA ASN A 302 13.73 2.52 1.64
C ASN A 302 13.09 3.77 2.30
N GLN A 303 12.90 4.84 1.55
CA GLN A 303 12.42 6.10 2.10
C GLN A 303 11.08 5.96 2.84
N LYS A 304 10.09 5.32 2.22
CA LYS A 304 8.76 5.20 2.82
C LYS A 304 8.69 4.23 3.99
N LEU A 305 9.44 3.11 3.92
CA LEU A 305 9.47 2.12 5.00
C LEU A 305 10.27 2.62 6.20
N SER A 306 11.44 3.21 5.97
CA SER A 306 12.24 3.81 7.03
C SER A 306 11.48 4.95 7.72
N TYR A 307 10.77 5.78 6.95
CA TYR A 307 9.93 6.84 7.53
C TYR A 307 8.79 6.28 8.39
N LEU A 308 8.04 5.28 7.86
CA LEU A 308 6.97 4.63 8.61
C LEU A 308 7.48 4.05 9.93
N LEU A 309 8.55 3.26 9.88
CA LEU A 309 9.09 2.61 11.07
C LEU A 309 9.65 3.64 12.08
N LYS A 310 10.30 4.70 11.60
CA LYS A 310 10.78 5.79 12.43
C LYS A 310 9.63 6.55 13.11
N GLN A 311 8.52 6.78 12.40
CA GLN A 311 7.33 7.45 12.93
C GLN A 311 6.72 6.72 14.14
N PHE A 312 6.90 5.40 14.19
CA PHE A 312 6.41 4.54 15.28
C PHE A 312 7.52 4.05 16.22
N HIS A 313 8.75 4.58 16.13
CA HIS A 313 9.92 4.14 16.91
C HIS A 313 10.21 2.64 16.75
N LEU A 314 10.01 2.12 15.54
CA LEU A 314 10.15 0.71 15.18
C LEU A 314 11.35 0.44 14.24
N GLU A 315 12.36 1.30 14.22
CA GLU A 315 13.56 1.13 13.39
C GLU A 315 14.29 -0.19 13.70
N SER A 316 14.17 -0.69 14.94
CA SER A 316 14.70 -2.00 15.34
C SER A 316 14.06 -3.18 14.59
N ARG A 317 12.96 -2.97 13.86
CA ARG A 317 12.31 -3.99 13.02
C ARG A 317 12.85 -4.05 11.60
N ILE A 318 13.79 -3.16 11.26
CA ILE A 318 14.48 -3.18 9.97
C ILE A 318 15.54 -4.28 9.99
N ILE A 319 15.47 -5.18 9.01
CA ILE A 319 16.53 -6.16 8.75
C ILE A 319 17.55 -5.53 7.81
N ASN A 320 18.71 -5.22 8.35
CA ASN A 320 19.92 -4.84 7.60
C ASN A 320 20.88 -6.02 7.45
N ASP A 321 20.79 -7.00 8.35
CA ASP A 321 21.59 -8.20 8.43
C ASP A 321 20.64 -9.37 8.72
N ILE A 322 20.57 -10.32 7.80
CA ILE A 322 19.61 -11.42 7.89
C ILE A 322 19.91 -12.39 9.03
N ASP A 323 21.16 -12.44 9.48
CA ASP A 323 21.55 -13.29 10.63
C ASP A 323 20.91 -12.82 11.95
N LYS A 324 20.41 -11.58 11.99
CA LYS A 324 19.65 -11.02 13.12
C LYS A 324 18.14 -11.28 13.07
N LEU A 325 17.65 -12.03 12.08
CA LEU A 325 16.22 -12.29 11.89
C LEU A 325 15.56 -12.84 13.16
N ASP A 326 16.18 -13.85 13.78
CA ASP A 326 15.65 -14.50 14.99
C ASP A 326 15.54 -13.49 16.15
N SER A 327 16.60 -12.80 16.45
CA SER A 327 16.63 -11.81 17.55
C SER A 327 15.63 -10.67 17.33
N ILE A 328 15.48 -10.19 16.09
CA ILE A 328 14.53 -9.12 15.76
C ILE A 328 13.08 -9.63 15.94
N LEU A 329 12.75 -10.80 15.45
CA LEU A 329 11.39 -11.33 15.54
C LEU A 329 10.99 -11.71 16.97
N THR A 330 11.92 -12.27 17.76
CA THR A 330 11.63 -12.72 19.12
C THR A 330 11.68 -11.61 20.17
N THR A 331 12.33 -10.48 19.87
CA THR A 331 12.33 -9.31 20.78
C THR A 331 10.92 -8.72 20.84
N PRO A 332 10.30 -8.61 22.04
CA PRO A 332 8.97 -8.02 22.18
C PRO A 332 8.90 -6.57 21.68
N ILE A 333 7.72 -6.16 21.25
CA ILE A 333 7.40 -4.77 20.92
C ILE A 333 6.43 -4.25 21.97
N ASP A 334 6.76 -3.11 22.59
CA ASP A 334 5.77 -2.39 23.38
C ASP A 334 4.87 -1.56 22.46
N TYR A 335 3.64 -1.99 22.31
CA TYR A 335 2.66 -1.34 21.47
C TYR A 335 1.83 -0.27 22.18
N LYS A 336 2.05 -0.03 23.48
CA LYS A 336 1.23 0.91 24.25
C LYS A 336 1.29 2.33 23.66
N GLU A 337 2.50 2.88 23.57
CA GLU A 337 2.70 4.23 23.03
C GLU A 337 2.28 4.34 21.55
N ILE A 338 2.53 3.26 20.76
CA ILE A 338 2.14 3.18 19.36
C ILE A 338 0.62 3.28 19.22
N ASN A 339 -0.12 2.53 20.02
CA ASN A 339 -1.58 2.54 19.99
C ASN A 339 -2.17 3.89 20.47
N GLU A 340 -1.55 4.51 21.48
CA GLU A 340 -1.92 5.86 21.94
C GLU A 340 -1.69 6.89 20.83
N TYR A 341 -0.56 6.81 20.13
CA TYR A 341 -0.26 7.68 19.00
C TYR A 341 -1.27 7.48 17.86
N ILE A 342 -1.58 6.23 17.47
CA ILE A 342 -2.59 5.94 16.44
C ILE A 342 -3.96 6.50 16.86
N ALA A 343 -4.36 6.36 18.11
CA ALA A 343 -5.64 6.88 18.61
C ALA A 343 -5.70 8.43 18.55
N LYS A 344 -4.59 9.11 18.86
CA LYS A 344 -4.46 10.56 18.71
C LYS A 344 -4.60 10.99 17.25
N GLU A 345 -3.81 10.38 16.36
CA GLU A 345 -3.81 10.70 14.93
C GLU A 345 -5.14 10.36 14.25
N THR A 346 -5.87 9.36 14.76
CA THR A 346 -7.24 9.05 14.32
C THR A 346 -8.17 10.23 14.58
N ARG A 347 -8.13 10.84 15.77
CA ARG A 347 -8.94 12.03 16.08
C ARG A 347 -8.59 13.20 15.16
N CYS A 348 -7.29 13.50 14.99
CA CYS A 348 -6.85 14.57 14.09
C CYS A 348 -7.28 14.33 12.63
N SER A 349 -7.29 13.08 12.19
CA SER A 349 -7.73 12.70 10.84
C SER A 349 -9.24 12.89 10.64
N ILE A 350 -10.04 12.67 11.66
CA ILE A 350 -11.50 12.86 11.62
C ILE A 350 -11.88 14.35 11.65
N GLU A 351 -11.09 15.16 12.37
CA GLU A 351 -11.29 16.61 12.44
C GLU A 351 -10.87 17.35 11.15
N TYR A 352 -9.98 16.74 10.37
CA TYR A 352 -9.51 17.27 9.09
C TYR A 352 -10.59 17.27 8.01
#